data_f0e88fff43470049850b398afcf9d32d
#
_entry.id   f0e88fff43470049850b398afcf9d32d
#
_cell.length_a   1.000
_cell.length_b   1.000
_cell.length_c   1.000
_cell.angle_alpha   90.00
_cell.angle_beta   90.00
_cell.angle_gamma   90.00
#
_symmetry.space_group_name_H-M   'P 1'
#
loop_
_entity.id
_entity.type
_entity.pdbx_description
1 polymer ?
#
loop_
_entity_poly.entity_id
_entity_poly.type
_entity_poly.pdbx_seq_one_letter_code
_entity_poly.pdbx_strand_id
1 'polypeptide(L)'
;MTARLTTPTDSRVTLPAEGTDRDRLRQLMEEAASDDADWLRRMAVGTNYPAGDDVLEVAKEAYLRFFSTNGLLPDLFPSLARFEREVIDYAAGLFHGPDAVGSITSGGSESILMGVKSARDRARRLHPQITGPEMVVPVSAHPAFTKGAHYFGLKVVPVELGPAYQIDIATYRAAITDRTVLLVGSAPSLTLGMVDPIAELAPLAAERRIGFHVDACVGGFFLPFVEKLGDSLPLWDFRVPGVTTISADLHKFGYAAKGASVVMSRDREVYDHQPFRFGGPQRPDDWYVTPSMTGTRPGGSIAAAWAVMTYLGVAGYLDRVGRTMAYLRRWWAGIEAIDGLEVMGKPAMSVFAVTSKTLDMAAIGKGMEERGWLTFLDTHPVPALRYMQSPGHEPYIDRYLKDLEEVAELVRRGELTSDEARARYT
;
A
#
# COMPACT_ATOMS: atom_id res chain seq x y z
N MET A 1 -8.96 1.42 -17.94
CA MET A 1 -10.11 2.32 -18.11
C MET A 1 -9.73 3.62 -17.44
N THR A 2 -9.33 4.65 -18.17
CA THR A 2 -9.59 5.97 -17.65
C THR A 2 -11.05 5.93 -17.25
N ALA A 3 -11.34 6.03 -15.94
CA ALA A 3 -12.68 6.30 -15.52
C ALA A 3 -13.09 7.50 -16.39
N ARG A 4 -13.91 7.25 -17.39
CA ARG A 4 -14.74 8.34 -17.88
C ARG A 4 -15.51 8.72 -16.64
N LEU A 5 -15.12 9.83 -16.02
CA LEU A 5 -16.07 10.64 -15.32
C LEU A 5 -17.23 10.71 -16.33
N THR A 6 -18.26 9.90 -16.08
CA THR A 6 -19.46 9.93 -16.88
C THR A 6 -19.79 11.38 -17.02
N THR A 7 -19.85 11.86 -18.25
CA THR A 7 -20.29 13.23 -18.54
C THR A 7 -21.55 13.41 -17.72
N PRO A 8 -21.66 14.44 -16.86
CA PRO A 8 -22.87 14.61 -16.07
C PRO A 8 -24.03 14.60 -17.06
N THR A 9 -25.01 13.73 -16.84
CA THR A 9 -26.32 13.92 -17.45
C THR A 9 -26.68 15.37 -17.28
N ASP A 10 -27.19 16.03 -18.30
CA ASP A 10 -27.41 17.51 -18.42
C ASP A 10 -28.18 18.16 -17.27
N SER A 11 -28.59 17.45 -16.23
CA SER A 11 -29.24 17.96 -15.03
C SER A 11 -28.32 17.79 -13.82
N ARG A 12 -27.83 18.89 -13.28
CA ARG A 12 -27.18 18.88 -11.94
C ARG A 12 -28.19 18.37 -10.92
N VAL A 13 -27.76 17.37 -10.15
CA VAL A 13 -28.54 16.92 -8.98
C VAL A 13 -28.55 18.05 -7.96
N THR A 14 -29.74 18.43 -7.50
CA THR A 14 -29.93 19.45 -6.47
C THR A 14 -30.26 18.77 -5.14
N LEU A 15 -29.90 19.44 -4.04
CA LEU A 15 -30.33 18.99 -2.72
C LEU A 15 -31.88 18.96 -2.68
N PRO A 16 -32.50 17.85 -2.23
CA PRO A 16 -33.96 17.80 -2.09
C PRO A 16 -34.50 18.91 -1.21
N ALA A 17 -35.64 19.48 -1.58
CA ALA A 17 -36.30 20.54 -0.81
C ALA A 17 -36.75 20.02 0.56
N GLU A 18 -37.12 18.74 0.63
CA GLU A 18 -37.52 18.07 1.86
C GLU A 18 -36.58 16.87 2.10
N GLY A 19 -36.40 16.54 3.38
CA GLY A 19 -35.57 15.37 3.77
C GLY A 19 -36.20 14.05 3.31
N THR A 20 -35.37 13.08 3.00
CA THR A 20 -35.78 11.71 2.66
C THR A 20 -35.94 10.89 3.95
N ASP A 21 -37.02 10.14 4.07
CA ASP A 21 -37.20 9.22 5.20
C ASP A 21 -36.15 8.13 5.23
N ARG A 22 -35.94 7.52 6.43
CA ARG A 22 -34.82 6.59 6.65
C ARG A 22 -34.95 5.30 5.85
N ASP A 23 -36.15 4.81 5.60
CA ASP A 23 -36.36 3.56 4.89
C ASP A 23 -36.12 3.77 3.39
N ARG A 24 -36.63 4.87 2.84
CA ARG A 24 -36.32 5.26 1.46
C ARG A 24 -34.80 5.51 1.29
N LEU A 25 -34.14 6.13 2.27
CA LEU A 25 -32.68 6.36 2.21
C LEU A 25 -31.92 5.03 2.19
N ARG A 26 -32.33 4.02 2.97
CA ARG A 26 -31.74 2.66 2.92
C ARG A 26 -31.90 2.03 1.54
N GLN A 27 -33.09 2.08 0.96
CA GLN A 27 -33.37 1.60 -0.39
C GLN A 27 -32.47 2.28 -1.43
N LEU A 28 -32.32 3.59 -1.36
CA LEU A 28 -31.44 4.34 -2.27
C LEU A 28 -29.97 3.93 -2.14
N MET A 29 -29.48 3.65 -0.92
CA MET A 29 -28.13 3.12 -0.72
C MET A 29 -27.99 1.70 -1.28
N GLU A 30 -28.98 0.84 -1.12
CA GLU A 30 -28.99 -0.52 -1.68
C GLU A 30 -29.05 -0.50 -3.21
N GLU A 31 -29.91 0.35 -3.78
CA GLU A 31 -29.99 0.59 -5.24
C GLU A 31 -28.65 1.07 -5.78
N ALA A 32 -28.01 2.05 -5.12
CA ALA A 32 -26.72 2.58 -5.56
C ALA A 32 -25.58 1.53 -5.47
N ALA A 33 -25.61 0.67 -4.45
CA ALA A 33 -24.60 -0.38 -4.25
C ALA A 33 -24.83 -1.62 -5.15
N SER A 34 -25.98 -1.72 -5.83
CA SER A 34 -26.31 -2.88 -6.67
C SER A 34 -25.36 -3.08 -7.86
N ASP A 35 -24.73 -1.99 -8.32
CA ASP A 35 -23.76 -2.01 -9.42
C ASP A 35 -22.32 -2.23 -8.93
N ASP A 36 -22.09 -2.29 -7.61
CA ASP A 36 -20.77 -2.56 -7.06
C ASP A 36 -20.33 -4.00 -7.40
N ALA A 37 -19.08 -4.15 -7.77
CA ALA A 37 -18.54 -5.48 -8.08
C ALA A 37 -18.49 -6.36 -6.82
N ASP A 38 -18.83 -7.63 -6.96
CA ASP A 38 -18.54 -8.65 -5.93
C ASP A 38 -17.02 -8.90 -5.90
N TRP A 39 -16.32 -7.98 -5.24
CA TRP A 39 -14.86 -7.95 -5.21
C TRP A 39 -14.25 -9.19 -4.54
N LEU A 40 -14.96 -9.84 -3.61
CA LEU A 40 -14.46 -11.03 -2.92
C LEU A 40 -14.52 -12.26 -3.84
N ARG A 41 -15.70 -12.58 -4.37
CA ARG A 41 -15.89 -13.75 -5.24
C ARG A 41 -15.20 -13.61 -6.59
N ARG A 42 -15.04 -12.37 -7.07
CA ARG A 42 -14.35 -12.07 -8.33
C ARG A 42 -12.85 -11.85 -8.15
N MET A 43 -12.32 -12.07 -6.94
CA MET A 43 -10.91 -11.96 -6.61
C MET A 43 -10.26 -10.62 -7.02
N ALA A 44 -10.95 -9.51 -6.75
CA ALA A 44 -10.45 -8.18 -7.08
C ALA A 44 -9.10 -7.89 -6.41
N VAL A 45 -8.14 -7.47 -7.21
CA VAL A 45 -6.78 -7.22 -6.77
C VAL A 45 -6.68 -5.91 -5.98
N GLY A 46 -6.07 -5.96 -4.80
CA GLY A 46 -5.61 -4.76 -4.07
C GLY A 46 -6.69 -3.80 -3.58
N THR A 47 -7.96 -4.20 -3.60
CA THR A 47 -9.08 -3.33 -3.19
C THR A 47 -9.49 -3.55 -1.75
N ASN A 48 -9.68 -4.81 -1.37
CA ASN A 48 -10.11 -5.23 -0.04
C ASN A 48 -9.27 -6.41 0.45
N TYR A 49 -9.16 -6.55 1.76
CA TYR A 49 -8.26 -7.50 2.42
C TYR A 49 -9.04 -8.31 3.45
N PRO A 50 -9.96 -9.21 3.04
CA PRO A 50 -10.75 -10.00 3.97
C PRO A 50 -9.88 -10.97 4.75
N ALA A 51 -10.00 -10.91 6.09
CA ALA A 51 -9.25 -11.76 7.01
C ALA A 51 -10.16 -12.71 7.81
N GLY A 52 -11.47 -12.67 7.56
CA GLY A 52 -12.54 -13.41 8.25
C GLY A 52 -13.63 -12.47 8.75
N ASP A 53 -14.83 -13.01 8.94
CA ASP A 53 -16.00 -12.25 9.40
C ASP A 53 -15.80 -11.75 10.84
N ASP A 54 -15.09 -12.49 11.67
CA ASP A 54 -14.72 -12.13 13.02
C ASP A 54 -13.91 -10.81 13.06
N VAL A 55 -12.93 -10.68 12.19
CA VAL A 55 -12.10 -9.47 12.07
C VAL A 55 -12.93 -8.29 11.53
N LEU A 56 -13.80 -8.56 10.56
CA LEU A 56 -14.68 -7.55 9.98
C LEU A 56 -15.65 -6.98 11.03
N GLU A 57 -16.25 -7.82 11.85
CA GLU A 57 -17.19 -7.37 12.90
C GLU A 57 -16.47 -6.55 13.99
N VAL A 58 -15.28 -6.97 14.43
CA VAL A 58 -14.45 -6.16 15.36
C VAL A 58 -14.12 -4.79 14.77
N ALA A 59 -13.75 -4.73 13.50
CA ALA A 59 -13.46 -3.46 12.82
C ALA A 59 -14.69 -2.55 12.75
N LYS A 60 -15.86 -3.09 12.38
CA LYS A 60 -17.12 -2.35 12.32
C LYS A 60 -17.55 -1.82 13.68
N GLU A 61 -17.53 -2.66 14.71
CA GLU A 61 -17.92 -2.26 16.07
C GLU A 61 -17.07 -1.08 16.56
N ALA A 62 -15.74 -1.21 16.46
CA ALA A 62 -14.84 -0.14 16.86
C ALA A 62 -15.04 1.13 16.03
N TYR A 63 -15.19 1.01 14.71
CA TYR A 63 -15.41 2.15 13.82
C TYR A 63 -16.69 2.92 14.20
N LEU A 64 -17.81 2.22 14.37
CA LEU A 64 -19.10 2.83 14.70
C LEU A 64 -19.09 3.46 16.10
N ARG A 65 -18.45 2.81 17.08
CA ARG A 65 -18.33 3.36 18.45
C ARG A 65 -17.60 4.70 18.50
N PHE A 66 -16.59 4.88 17.65
CA PHE A 66 -15.75 6.08 17.60
C PHE A 66 -16.04 6.98 16.39
N PHE A 67 -17.17 6.77 15.71
CA PHE A 67 -17.53 7.47 14.48
C PHE A 67 -17.51 9.00 14.61
N SER A 68 -17.99 9.55 15.73
CA SER A 68 -18.12 11.00 15.97
C SER A 68 -16.87 11.64 16.62
N THR A 69 -15.79 10.89 16.79
CA THR A 69 -14.58 11.37 17.49
C THR A 69 -13.51 11.86 16.51
N ASN A 70 -12.58 12.70 16.97
CA ASN A 70 -11.60 13.38 16.13
C ASN A 70 -10.18 13.27 16.70
N GLY A 71 -9.29 12.61 15.98
CA GLY A 71 -7.89 12.44 16.36
C GLY A 71 -7.02 13.72 16.34
N LEU A 72 -7.56 14.87 15.90
CA LEU A 72 -6.88 16.16 15.99
C LEU A 72 -6.79 16.68 17.46
N LEU A 73 -7.74 16.27 18.30
CA LEU A 73 -7.94 16.85 19.63
C LEU A 73 -7.63 15.79 20.71
N PRO A 74 -6.36 15.45 20.96
CA PRO A 74 -5.97 14.39 21.90
C PRO A 74 -6.44 14.65 23.35
N ASP A 75 -6.50 15.91 23.77
CA ASP A 75 -6.97 16.28 25.11
C ASP A 75 -8.48 16.06 25.28
N LEU A 76 -9.25 16.23 24.19
CA LEU A 76 -10.68 15.97 24.20
C LEU A 76 -11.01 14.49 24.01
N PHE A 77 -10.20 13.76 23.25
CA PHE A 77 -10.36 12.35 22.96
C PHE A 77 -9.11 11.53 23.38
N PRO A 78 -8.84 11.43 24.70
CA PRO A 78 -7.64 10.74 25.20
C PRO A 78 -7.63 9.23 24.82
N SER A 79 -8.79 8.63 24.58
CA SER A 79 -8.88 7.26 24.05
C SER A 79 -8.23 7.12 22.68
N LEU A 80 -8.45 8.08 21.77
CA LEU A 80 -7.84 8.05 20.44
C LEU A 80 -6.33 8.28 20.51
N ALA A 81 -5.88 9.19 21.37
CA ALA A 81 -4.45 9.41 21.61
C ALA A 81 -3.77 8.14 22.15
N ARG A 82 -4.45 7.40 23.03
CA ARG A 82 -3.98 6.10 23.52
C ARG A 82 -3.93 5.07 22.39
N PHE A 83 -5.00 4.91 21.60
CA PHE A 83 -5.06 3.94 20.51
C PHE A 83 -3.99 4.19 19.45
N GLU A 84 -3.81 5.44 19.05
CA GLU A 84 -2.76 5.82 18.10
C GLU A 84 -1.38 5.46 18.64
N ARG A 85 -1.07 5.82 19.90
CA ARG A 85 0.21 5.46 20.52
C ARG A 85 0.45 3.96 20.54
N GLU A 86 -0.54 3.17 20.98
CA GLU A 86 -0.40 1.71 21.04
C GLU A 86 -0.22 1.09 19.65
N VAL A 87 -0.91 1.59 18.61
CA VAL A 87 -0.70 1.15 17.20
C VAL A 87 0.72 1.47 16.73
N ILE A 88 1.24 2.66 17.07
CA ILE A 88 2.62 3.04 16.74
C ILE A 88 3.62 2.16 17.48
N ASP A 89 3.39 1.86 18.76
CA ASP A 89 4.24 0.96 19.56
C ASP A 89 4.23 -0.47 18.97
N TYR A 90 3.07 -0.99 18.54
CA TYR A 90 2.97 -2.28 17.86
C TYR A 90 3.76 -2.28 16.53
N ALA A 91 3.63 -1.23 15.74
CA ALA A 91 4.36 -1.08 14.48
C ALA A 91 5.88 -0.97 14.73
N ALA A 92 6.31 -0.21 15.73
CA ALA A 92 7.71 -0.08 16.13
C ALA A 92 8.31 -1.45 16.52
N GLY A 93 7.57 -2.26 17.28
CA GLY A 93 7.96 -3.62 17.62
C GLY A 93 8.07 -4.54 16.40
N LEU A 94 7.12 -4.47 15.48
CA LEU A 94 7.13 -5.27 14.24
C LEU A 94 8.24 -4.87 13.29
N PHE A 95 8.61 -3.59 13.23
CA PHE A 95 9.65 -3.06 12.33
C PHE A 95 11.03 -2.96 13.01
N HIS A 96 11.20 -3.57 14.19
CA HIS A 96 12.46 -3.62 14.93
C HIS A 96 13.07 -2.22 15.19
N GLY A 97 12.22 -1.23 15.46
CA GLY A 97 12.61 0.14 15.73
C GLY A 97 12.36 0.54 17.20
N PRO A 98 13.26 0.24 18.14
CA PRO A 98 13.02 0.50 19.57
C PRO A 98 12.84 2.00 19.89
N ASP A 99 13.43 2.88 19.09
CA ASP A 99 13.32 4.33 19.22
C ASP A 99 12.37 4.96 18.18
N ALA A 100 11.68 4.10 17.39
CA ALA A 100 10.82 4.58 16.33
C ALA A 100 9.60 5.29 16.87
N VAL A 101 9.25 6.38 16.22
CA VAL A 101 8.06 7.19 16.47
C VAL A 101 7.28 7.38 15.17
N GLY A 102 6.00 7.68 15.25
CA GLY A 102 5.20 7.79 14.05
C GLY A 102 3.84 8.42 14.26
N SER A 103 3.02 8.35 13.23
CA SER A 103 1.64 8.84 13.25
C SER A 103 0.75 8.00 12.36
N ILE A 104 -0.52 7.87 12.73
CA ILE A 104 -1.55 7.32 11.84
C ILE A 104 -1.94 8.37 10.81
N THR A 105 -2.03 7.96 9.56
CA THR A 105 -2.45 8.76 8.40
C THR A 105 -3.70 8.15 7.76
N SER A 106 -4.27 8.83 6.78
CA SER A 106 -5.48 8.38 6.06
C SER A 106 -5.23 7.24 5.05
N GLY A 107 -3.98 6.87 4.80
CA GLY A 107 -3.64 5.82 3.86
C GLY A 107 -2.20 5.93 3.36
N GLY A 108 -1.73 4.89 2.65
CA GLY A 108 -0.36 4.78 2.18
C GLY A 108 0.14 5.96 1.36
N SER A 109 -0.71 6.51 0.50
CA SER A 109 -0.34 7.72 -0.25
C SER A 109 0.01 8.89 0.68
N GLU A 110 -0.77 9.12 1.74
CA GLU A 110 -0.44 10.16 2.72
C GLU A 110 0.82 9.81 3.51
N SER A 111 0.97 8.55 3.94
CA SER A 111 2.19 8.10 4.63
C SER A 111 3.45 8.34 3.80
N ILE A 112 3.42 8.02 2.50
CA ILE A 112 4.50 8.31 1.55
C ILE A 112 4.73 9.83 1.42
N LEU A 113 3.66 10.62 1.25
CA LEU A 113 3.75 12.08 1.18
C LEU A 113 4.43 12.66 2.42
N MET A 114 4.09 12.17 3.62
CA MET A 114 4.70 12.60 4.88
C MET A 114 6.18 12.20 4.96
N GLY A 115 6.55 10.99 4.48
CA GLY A 115 7.94 10.57 4.34
C GLY A 115 8.75 11.47 3.42
N VAL A 116 8.22 11.80 2.25
CA VAL A 116 8.85 12.72 1.27
C VAL A 116 8.99 14.13 1.86
N LYS A 117 7.93 14.65 2.51
CA LYS A 117 7.95 15.97 3.19
C LYS A 117 9.00 16.00 4.29
N SER A 118 9.05 14.96 5.12
CA SER A 118 10.00 14.86 6.22
C SER A 118 11.44 14.85 5.72
N ALA A 119 11.75 14.06 4.70
CA ALA A 119 13.09 14.02 4.08
C ALA A 119 13.49 15.37 3.48
N ARG A 120 12.57 16.04 2.75
CA ARG A 120 12.80 17.39 2.20
C ARG A 120 13.12 18.40 3.30
N ASP A 121 12.33 18.43 4.37
CA ASP A 121 12.46 19.43 5.42
C ASP A 121 13.70 19.16 6.28
N ARG A 122 14.03 17.89 6.51
CA ARG A 122 15.30 17.49 7.13
C ARG A 122 16.49 17.92 6.30
N ALA A 123 16.46 17.70 4.99
CA ALA A 123 17.52 18.12 4.07
C ALA A 123 17.68 19.64 4.04
N ARG A 124 16.61 20.41 4.05
CA ARG A 124 16.68 21.89 4.17
C ARG A 124 17.43 22.36 5.40
N ARG A 125 17.35 21.61 6.49
CA ARG A 125 18.08 21.92 7.73
C ARG A 125 19.52 21.45 7.67
N LEU A 126 19.79 20.22 7.21
CA LEU A 126 21.13 19.62 7.23
C LEU A 126 22.00 20.04 6.03
N HIS A 127 21.37 20.33 4.91
CA HIS A 127 21.99 20.62 3.63
C HIS A 127 21.37 21.86 2.98
N PRO A 128 21.40 23.04 3.64
CA PRO A 128 20.72 24.26 3.17
C PRO A 128 21.20 24.77 1.80
N GLN A 129 22.37 24.31 1.36
CA GLN A 129 22.95 24.65 0.06
C GLN A 129 22.26 23.92 -1.11
N ILE A 130 21.49 22.87 -0.87
CA ILE A 130 20.84 22.11 -1.94
C ILE A 130 19.67 22.92 -2.49
N THR A 131 19.78 23.32 -3.75
CA THR A 131 18.71 23.91 -4.54
C THR A 131 18.21 22.90 -5.56
N GLY A 132 16.87 22.79 -5.74
CA GLY A 132 16.28 21.79 -6.63
C GLY A 132 16.50 20.35 -6.13
N PRO A 133 16.01 20.00 -4.93
CA PRO A 133 16.25 18.69 -4.33
C PRO A 133 15.70 17.56 -5.21
N GLU A 134 16.40 16.44 -5.22
CA GLU A 134 16.08 15.24 -6.01
C GLU A 134 15.76 14.05 -5.09
N MET A 135 14.93 13.14 -5.57
CA MET A 135 14.77 11.82 -4.97
C MET A 135 14.98 10.71 -6.02
N VAL A 136 15.70 9.66 -5.64
CA VAL A 136 15.96 8.49 -6.47
C VAL A 136 14.90 7.45 -6.21
N VAL A 137 14.17 7.05 -7.25
CA VAL A 137 12.98 6.23 -7.14
C VAL A 137 13.02 5.11 -8.19
N PRO A 138 12.93 3.82 -7.79
CA PRO A 138 12.77 2.73 -8.73
C PRO A 138 11.47 2.88 -9.55
N VAL A 139 11.49 2.49 -10.82
CA VAL A 139 10.26 2.52 -11.66
C VAL A 139 9.16 1.59 -11.14
N SER A 140 9.49 0.62 -10.29
CA SER A 140 8.54 -0.26 -9.59
C SER A 140 7.88 0.37 -8.35
N ALA A 141 8.34 1.55 -7.90
CA ALA A 141 7.81 2.22 -6.72
C ALA A 141 6.41 2.79 -6.97
N HIS A 142 5.64 2.94 -5.90
CA HIS A 142 4.27 3.44 -5.98
C HIS A 142 4.22 4.88 -6.52
N PRO A 143 3.25 5.23 -7.40
CA PRO A 143 3.13 6.58 -8.00
C PRO A 143 2.99 7.73 -7.00
N ALA A 144 2.66 7.45 -5.74
CA ALA A 144 2.58 8.46 -4.69
C ALA A 144 3.92 9.18 -4.45
N PHE A 145 5.07 8.57 -4.79
CA PHE A 145 6.36 9.27 -4.75
C PHE A 145 6.42 10.39 -5.78
N THR A 146 6.02 10.13 -7.02
CA THR A 146 5.92 11.16 -8.07
C THR A 146 4.94 12.27 -7.68
N LYS A 147 3.79 11.89 -7.09
CA LYS A 147 2.83 12.85 -6.53
C LYS A 147 3.46 13.69 -5.41
N GLY A 148 4.20 13.06 -4.49
CA GLY A 148 4.93 13.76 -3.43
C GLY A 148 6.00 14.72 -3.96
N ALA A 149 6.76 14.30 -4.99
CA ALA A 149 7.71 15.16 -5.66
C ALA A 149 7.04 16.41 -6.24
N HIS A 150 5.93 16.22 -6.94
CA HIS A 150 5.14 17.31 -7.52
C HIS A 150 4.66 18.29 -6.44
N TYR A 151 4.12 17.82 -5.33
CA TYR A 151 3.57 18.68 -4.28
C TYR A 151 4.65 19.40 -3.48
N PHE A 152 5.80 18.77 -3.27
CA PHE A 152 6.84 19.31 -2.40
C PHE A 152 8.05 19.88 -3.12
N GLY A 153 8.01 19.95 -4.46
CA GLY A 153 9.05 20.57 -5.27
C GLY A 153 10.36 19.79 -5.31
N LEU A 154 10.27 18.44 -5.39
CA LEU A 154 11.40 17.57 -5.65
C LEU A 154 11.40 17.12 -7.13
N LYS A 155 12.58 16.82 -7.65
CA LYS A 155 12.71 16.14 -8.93
C LYS A 155 12.85 14.65 -8.70
N VAL A 156 12.07 13.84 -9.41
CA VAL A 156 12.22 12.38 -9.45
C VAL A 156 13.37 12.02 -10.39
N VAL A 157 14.28 11.19 -9.91
CA VAL A 157 15.32 10.53 -10.70
C VAL A 157 14.94 9.06 -10.77
N PRO A 158 14.33 8.58 -11.87
CA PRO A 158 13.89 7.19 -11.98
C PRO A 158 15.09 6.26 -12.17
N VAL A 159 14.98 5.06 -11.62
CA VAL A 159 15.94 3.96 -11.82
C VAL A 159 15.20 2.77 -12.40
N GLU A 160 15.65 2.33 -13.57
CA GLU A 160 15.12 1.16 -14.25
C GLU A 160 15.48 -0.13 -13.52
N LEU A 161 14.67 -1.17 -13.69
CA LEU A 161 14.95 -2.49 -13.14
C LEU A 161 15.94 -3.24 -14.04
N GLY A 162 16.85 -3.95 -13.42
CA GLY A 162 17.77 -4.85 -14.10
C GLY A 162 17.12 -6.19 -14.49
N PRO A 163 17.93 -7.14 -14.97
CA PRO A 163 17.49 -8.50 -15.21
C PRO A 163 16.83 -9.11 -13.96
N ALA A 164 15.87 -9.99 -14.14
CA ALA A 164 15.05 -10.57 -13.07
C ALA A 164 14.20 -9.54 -12.29
N TYR A 165 13.95 -8.37 -12.88
CA TYR A 165 13.06 -7.33 -12.34
C TYR A 165 13.50 -6.75 -10.99
N GLN A 166 14.78 -6.83 -10.67
CA GLN A 166 15.34 -6.26 -9.44
C GLN A 166 16.13 -4.99 -9.73
N ILE A 167 16.28 -4.15 -8.70
CA ILE A 167 17.11 -2.96 -8.75
C ILE A 167 18.59 -3.39 -8.92
N ASP A 168 19.26 -2.85 -9.92
CA ASP A 168 20.70 -2.94 -10.04
C ASP A 168 21.36 -1.89 -9.14
N ILE A 169 22.17 -2.35 -8.18
CA ILE A 169 22.78 -1.49 -7.16
C ILE A 169 23.72 -0.44 -7.79
N ALA A 170 24.47 -0.82 -8.83
CA ALA A 170 25.40 0.09 -9.47
C ALA A 170 24.67 1.22 -10.20
N THR A 171 23.61 0.88 -10.94
CA THR A 171 22.74 1.85 -11.61
C THR A 171 22.04 2.76 -10.60
N TYR A 172 21.53 2.21 -9.49
CA TYR A 172 20.90 3.00 -8.43
C TYR A 172 21.91 3.98 -7.79
N ARG A 173 23.11 3.50 -7.47
CA ARG A 173 24.20 4.34 -6.93
C ARG A 173 24.58 5.46 -7.90
N ALA A 174 24.66 5.18 -9.19
CA ALA A 174 25.01 6.18 -10.22
C ALA A 174 23.94 7.27 -10.38
N ALA A 175 22.69 6.99 -10.03
CA ALA A 175 21.60 7.97 -10.05
C ALA A 175 21.66 8.99 -8.90
N ILE A 176 22.47 8.75 -7.87
CA ILE A 176 22.59 9.64 -6.70
C ILE A 176 23.50 10.80 -7.05
N THR A 177 23.00 12.03 -6.88
CA THR A 177 23.73 13.28 -7.10
C THR A 177 23.91 14.06 -5.79
N ASP A 178 24.63 15.19 -5.85
CA ASP A 178 24.78 16.10 -4.70
C ASP A 178 23.46 16.84 -4.36
N ARG A 179 22.43 16.73 -5.20
CA ARG A 179 21.09 17.26 -4.94
C ARG A 179 20.13 16.21 -4.38
N THR A 180 20.53 14.95 -4.33
CA THR A 180 19.68 13.89 -3.81
C THR A 180 19.46 14.07 -2.31
N VAL A 181 18.20 14.06 -1.89
CA VAL A 181 17.78 14.21 -0.49
C VAL A 181 17.03 13.01 0.04
N LEU A 182 16.55 12.15 -0.86
CA LEU A 182 15.77 10.96 -0.51
C LEU A 182 16.07 9.82 -1.48
N LEU A 183 16.31 8.64 -0.91
CA LEU A 183 16.35 7.37 -1.59
C LEU A 183 15.12 6.55 -1.23
N VAL A 184 14.62 5.72 -2.15
CA VAL A 184 13.39 4.94 -1.98
C VAL A 184 13.64 3.47 -2.28
N GLY A 185 13.06 2.59 -1.46
CA GLY A 185 12.94 1.16 -1.72
C GLY A 185 11.60 0.65 -1.21
N SER A 186 11.14 -0.48 -1.74
CA SER A 186 9.83 -1.07 -1.42
C SER A 186 9.96 -2.44 -0.73
N ALA A 187 9.06 -2.69 0.21
CA ALA A 187 8.97 -3.96 0.92
C ALA A 187 7.52 -4.47 1.03
N PRO A 188 6.99 -5.16 0.00
CA PRO A 188 7.55 -5.34 -1.34
C PRO A 188 7.10 -4.27 -2.35
N SER A 189 7.65 -4.32 -3.58
CA SER A 189 7.13 -3.55 -4.71
C SER A 189 5.69 -3.96 -5.05
N LEU A 190 4.88 -2.98 -5.43
CA LEU A 190 3.42 -3.14 -5.62
C LEU A 190 3.06 -4.13 -6.73
N THR A 191 3.84 -4.19 -7.80
CA THR A 191 3.54 -5.05 -8.96
C THR A 191 4.12 -6.44 -8.81
N LEU A 192 5.39 -6.54 -8.39
CA LEU A 192 6.15 -7.79 -8.44
C LEU A 192 6.17 -8.55 -7.13
N GLY A 193 5.80 -7.90 -6.02
CA GLY A 193 5.83 -8.50 -4.70
C GLY A 193 7.23 -8.85 -4.17
N MET A 194 8.27 -8.33 -4.81
CA MET A 194 9.66 -8.54 -4.39
C MET A 194 10.11 -7.44 -3.44
N VAL A 195 10.83 -7.82 -2.40
CA VAL A 195 11.50 -6.87 -1.51
C VAL A 195 12.73 -6.33 -2.22
N ASP A 196 12.84 -5.01 -2.33
CA ASP A 196 14.01 -4.35 -2.90
C ASP A 196 15.27 -4.62 -2.05
N PRO A 197 16.49 -4.51 -2.60
CA PRO A 197 17.75 -4.75 -1.90
C PRO A 197 18.08 -3.61 -0.92
N ILE A 198 17.18 -3.38 0.05
CA ILE A 198 17.22 -2.27 1.01
C ILE A 198 18.50 -2.30 1.85
N ALA A 199 18.98 -3.52 2.20
CA ALA A 199 20.20 -3.69 2.98
C ALA A 199 21.46 -3.12 2.28
N GLU A 200 21.46 -3.11 0.95
CA GLU A 200 22.55 -2.56 0.15
C GLU A 200 22.32 -1.09 -0.23
N LEU A 201 21.07 -0.68 -0.35
CA LEU A 201 20.72 0.68 -0.79
C LEU A 201 20.70 1.70 0.36
N ALA A 202 20.15 1.34 1.53
CA ALA A 202 19.97 2.30 2.62
C ALA A 202 21.31 2.81 3.21
N PRO A 203 22.41 2.04 3.27
CA PRO A 203 23.71 2.57 3.66
C PRO A 203 24.19 3.74 2.79
N LEU A 204 23.82 3.80 1.50
CA LEU A 204 24.14 4.92 0.62
C LEU A 204 23.52 6.25 1.08
N ALA A 205 22.34 6.18 1.70
CA ALA A 205 21.70 7.34 2.30
C ALA A 205 22.38 7.74 3.61
N ALA A 206 22.76 6.77 4.45
CA ALA A 206 23.47 7.01 5.69
C ALA A 206 24.81 7.73 5.47
N GLU A 207 25.61 7.28 4.50
CA GLU A 207 26.89 7.88 4.13
C GLU A 207 26.77 9.39 3.79
N ARG A 208 25.62 9.78 3.22
CA ARG A 208 25.35 11.17 2.79
C ARG A 208 24.48 11.94 3.76
N ARG A 209 24.02 11.31 4.84
CA ARG A 209 23.11 11.89 5.84
C ARG A 209 21.81 12.40 5.20
N ILE A 210 21.28 11.67 4.19
CA ILE A 210 20.00 11.94 3.52
C ILE A 210 18.95 10.91 3.95
N GLY A 211 17.68 11.08 3.52
CA GLY A 211 16.61 10.16 3.83
C GLY A 211 16.69 8.85 3.04
N PHE A 212 16.28 7.74 3.66
CA PHE A 212 15.88 6.52 2.98
C PHE A 212 14.48 6.12 3.44
N HIS A 213 13.53 6.11 2.53
CA HIS A 213 12.15 5.70 2.81
C HIS A 213 11.90 4.30 2.29
N VAL A 214 11.34 3.46 3.16
CA VAL A 214 10.84 2.13 2.79
C VAL A 214 9.34 2.20 2.62
N ASP A 215 8.86 1.97 1.40
CA ASP A 215 7.45 1.75 1.16
C ASP A 215 7.08 0.29 1.50
N ALA A 216 6.60 0.10 2.71
CA ALA A 216 6.02 -1.15 3.19
C ALA A 216 4.50 -1.07 3.32
N CYS A 217 3.84 -0.20 2.54
CA CYS A 217 2.38 -0.05 2.57
C CYS A 217 1.64 -1.38 2.38
N VAL A 218 2.20 -2.30 1.61
CA VAL A 218 1.63 -3.64 1.44
C VAL A 218 2.21 -4.64 2.43
N GLY A 219 3.53 -4.65 2.62
CA GLY A 219 4.21 -5.71 3.37
C GLY A 219 4.35 -5.48 4.86
N GLY A 220 4.22 -4.24 5.37
CA GLY A 220 4.57 -3.90 6.74
C GLY A 220 3.84 -4.72 7.81
N PHE A 221 2.57 -5.05 7.59
CA PHE A 221 1.79 -5.90 8.50
C PHE A 221 1.62 -7.34 7.99
N PHE A 222 2.51 -7.78 7.08
CA PHE A 222 2.54 -9.14 6.56
C PHE A 222 3.94 -9.77 6.68
N LEU A 223 4.96 -9.11 6.15
CA LEU A 223 6.35 -9.63 6.11
C LEU A 223 6.94 -9.98 7.48
N PRO A 224 6.71 -9.22 8.58
CA PRO A 224 7.18 -9.63 9.89
C PRO A 224 6.65 -10.99 10.36
N PHE A 225 5.46 -11.37 9.91
CA PHE A 225 4.87 -12.67 10.25
C PHE A 225 5.36 -13.77 9.31
N VAL A 226 5.67 -13.47 8.05
CA VAL A 226 6.36 -14.41 7.14
C VAL A 226 7.73 -14.80 7.71
N GLU A 227 8.49 -13.82 8.22
CA GLU A 227 9.77 -14.06 8.89
C GLU A 227 9.59 -14.92 10.16
N LYS A 228 8.57 -14.62 10.99
CA LYS A 228 8.24 -15.41 12.19
C LYS A 228 7.79 -16.85 11.88
N LEU A 229 7.26 -17.11 10.70
CA LEU A 229 6.93 -18.45 10.22
C LEU A 229 8.15 -19.23 9.72
N GLY A 230 9.33 -18.59 9.67
CA GLY A 230 10.61 -19.23 9.32
C GLY A 230 11.02 -19.05 7.86
N ASP A 231 10.28 -18.28 7.06
CA ASP A 231 10.71 -17.94 5.70
C ASP A 231 11.81 -16.87 5.75
N SER A 232 12.86 -17.05 4.93
CA SER A 232 13.95 -16.10 4.83
C SER A 232 13.56 -14.93 3.93
N LEU A 233 13.67 -13.71 4.43
CA LEU A 233 13.42 -12.47 3.71
C LEU A 233 14.65 -11.57 3.68
N PRO A 234 14.87 -10.76 2.64
CA PRO A 234 15.82 -9.67 2.70
C PRO A 234 15.48 -8.72 3.86
N LEU A 235 16.47 -8.16 4.54
CA LEU A 235 16.26 -7.14 5.57
C LEU A 235 15.72 -5.85 4.92
N TRP A 236 14.66 -5.30 5.51
CA TRP A 236 13.95 -4.15 4.91
C TRP A 236 13.56 -3.07 5.92
N ASP A 237 13.58 -3.35 7.21
CA ASP A 237 13.07 -2.50 8.27
C ASP A 237 14.17 -1.70 9.01
N PHE A 238 13.87 -1.21 10.21
CA PHE A 238 14.82 -0.41 10.97
C PHE A 238 16.07 -1.17 11.44
N ARG A 239 16.16 -2.47 11.27
CA ARG A 239 17.42 -3.22 11.42
C ARG A 239 18.47 -2.79 10.41
N VAL A 240 18.05 -2.26 9.24
CA VAL A 240 18.97 -1.78 8.22
C VAL A 240 19.45 -0.36 8.57
N PRO A 241 20.77 -0.14 8.76
CA PRO A 241 21.31 1.20 8.94
C PRO A 241 21.00 2.07 7.72
N GLY A 242 20.54 3.31 7.96
CA GLY A 242 20.19 4.26 6.91
C GLY A 242 18.72 4.34 6.57
N VAL A 243 17.89 3.34 6.87
CA VAL A 243 16.43 3.46 6.79
C VAL A 243 15.99 4.54 7.77
N THR A 244 15.39 5.62 7.29
CA THR A 244 14.94 6.75 8.12
C THR A 244 13.44 6.73 8.36
N THR A 245 12.64 6.35 7.36
CA THR A 245 11.18 6.29 7.47
C THR A 245 10.61 5.05 6.79
N ILE A 246 9.46 4.57 7.31
CA ILE A 246 8.70 3.44 6.76
C ILE A 246 7.23 3.83 6.68
N SER A 247 6.56 3.58 5.54
CA SER A 247 5.10 3.63 5.42
C SER A 247 4.51 2.23 5.44
N ALA A 248 3.38 2.02 6.16
CA ALA A 248 2.72 0.72 6.22
C ALA A 248 1.20 0.86 6.41
N ASP A 249 0.39 0.16 5.59
CA ASP A 249 -1.05 0.34 5.61
C ASP A 249 -1.74 -0.64 6.56
N LEU A 250 -2.36 -0.08 7.60
CA LEU A 250 -3.21 -0.81 8.52
C LEU A 250 -4.47 -1.35 7.82
N HIS A 251 -4.99 -0.60 6.83
CA HIS A 251 -6.18 -0.97 6.07
C HIS A 251 -5.94 -1.93 4.89
N LYS A 252 -4.70 -2.43 4.74
CA LYS A 252 -4.35 -3.53 3.84
C LYS A 252 -4.19 -4.81 4.66
N PHE A 253 -2.99 -5.31 4.82
CA PHE A 253 -2.74 -6.53 5.60
C PHE A 253 -2.71 -6.32 7.13
N GLY A 254 -2.92 -5.10 7.61
CA GLY A 254 -3.34 -4.85 8.98
C GLY A 254 -4.82 -5.13 9.22
N TYR A 255 -5.61 -5.40 8.15
CA TYR A 255 -7.02 -5.78 8.13
C TYR A 255 -7.98 -4.76 8.76
N ALA A 256 -7.54 -3.54 9.00
CA ALA A 256 -8.36 -2.47 9.56
C ALA A 256 -9.31 -1.86 8.53
N ALA A 257 -10.27 -1.07 9.01
CA ALA A 257 -11.12 -0.25 8.16
C ALA A 257 -10.31 0.72 7.31
N LYS A 258 -10.81 1.06 6.11
CA LYS A 258 -10.16 2.03 5.21
C LYS A 258 -9.96 3.38 5.91
N GLY A 259 -8.91 4.08 5.49
CA GLY A 259 -8.54 5.37 6.09
C GLY A 259 -7.53 5.21 7.26
N ALA A 260 -6.70 4.15 7.25
CA ALA A 260 -5.68 3.92 8.26
C ALA A 260 -4.37 3.39 7.66
N SER A 261 -3.28 4.11 7.88
CA SER A 261 -1.90 3.75 7.56
C SER A 261 -0.98 4.35 8.63
N VAL A 262 0.25 3.91 8.71
CA VAL A 262 1.26 4.53 9.56
C VAL A 262 2.42 5.05 8.74
N VAL A 263 2.97 6.18 9.15
CA VAL A 263 4.31 6.62 8.77
C VAL A 263 5.18 6.61 10.02
N MET A 264 6.23 5.80 9.97
CA MET A 264 7.16 5.58 11.06
C MET A 264 8.48 6.26 10.75
N SER A 265 9.04 6.96 11.71
CA SER A 265 10.39 7.52 11.68
C SER A 265 11.29 6.72 12.59
N ARG A 266 12.55 6.50 12.21
CA ARG A 266 13.54 5.73 12.97
C ARG A 266 13.68 6.23 14.43
N ASP A 267 13.61 7.55 14.60
CA ASP A 267 13.80 8.22 15.87
C ASP A 267 13.14 9.61 15.88
N ARG A 268 13.23 10.29 17.00
CA ARG A 268 12.66 11.62 17.22
C ARG A 268 13.30 12.70 16.35
N GLU A 269 14.59 12.58 16.02
CA GLU A 269 15.27 13.56 15.14
C GLU A 269 14.64 13.59 13.76
N VAL A 270 14.40 12.43 13.17
CA VAL A 270 13.73 12.30 11.87
C VAL A 270 12.28 12.75 11.95
N TYR A 271 11.57 12.32 13.00
CA TYR A 271 10.14 12.63 13.17
C TYR A 271 9.87 14.13 13.28
N ASP A 272 10.73 14.90 13.96
CA ASP A 272 10.51 16.34 14.19
C ASP A 272 10.40 17.17 12.89
N HIS A 273 10.77 16.60 11.75
CA HIS A 273 10.58 17.19 10.43
C HIS A 273 9.22 16.84 9.78
N GLN A 274 8.43 15.92 10.37
CA GLN A 274 7.16 15.51 9.83
C GLN A 274 6.01 16.46 10.17
N PRO A 275 5.76 16.89 11.42
CA PRO A 275 4.63 17.72 11.74
C PRO A 275 4.70 19.11 11.09
N PHE A 276 3.53 19.63 10.72
CA PHE A 276 3.38 21.05 10.46
C PHE A 276 3.14 21.75 11.79
N ARG A 277 3.88 22.84 12.03
CA ARG A 277 3.75 23.69 13.23
C ARG A 277 3.41 25.10 12.79
N PHE A 278 2.30 25.61 13.28
CA PHE A 278 1.93 27.01 13.12
C PHE A 278 2.26 27.75 14.40
N GLY A 279 3.29 28.54 14.35
CA GLY A 279 3.79 29.38 15.44
C GLY A 279 4.62 30.52 14.88
N GLY A 280 5.04 31.45 15.74
CA GLY A 280 5.87 32.58 15.34
C GLY A 280 5.82 33.68 16.41
N PRO A 281 6.45 34.86 16.16
CA PRO A 281 6.51 35.94 17.12
C PRO A 281 5.15 36.43 17.64
N GLN A 282 4.08 36.23 16.85
CA GLN A 282 2.72 36.60 17.21
C GLN A 282 1.95 35.49 17.95
N ARG A 283 2.43 34.22 17.90
CA ARG A 283 1.84 33.04 18.57
C ARG A 283 2.96 32.09 18.95
N PRO A 284 3.63 32.33 20.07
CA PRO A 284 4.82 31.53 20.46
C PRO A 284 4.50 30.08 20.88
N ASP A 285 3.24 29.75 21.12
CA ASP A 285 2.83 28.50 21.78
C ASP A 285 2.42 27.42 20.78
N ASP A 286 3.02 27.25 19.63
CA ASP A 286 2.72 26.14 18.67
C ASP A 286 1.25 25.63 18.77
N TRP A 287 0.27 26.57 18.77
CA TRP A 287 -1.13 26.23 19.08
C TRP A 287 -1.81 25.35 18.03
N TYR A 288 -1.20 25.19 16.85
CA TYR A 288 -1.69 24.29 15.83
C TYR A 288 -0.53 23.43 15.33
N VAL A 289 -0.58 22.16 15.69
CA VAL A 289 0.40 21.15 15.29
C VAL A 289 -0.35 19.96 14.68
N THR A 290 0.00 19.59 13.45
CA THR A 290 -0.58 18.42 12.79
C THR A 290 0.52 17.49 12.26
N PRO A 291 0.49 16.20 12.65
CA PRO A 291 1.47 15.21 12.18
C PRO A 291 1.16 14.64 10.80
N SER A 292 0.01 15.00 10.22
CA SER A 292 -0.55 14.48 8.96
C SER A 292 -0.87 15.63 8.00
N MET A 293 -1.23 15.31 6.75
CA MET A 293 -1.65 16.30 5.75
C MET A 293 -2.99 16.95 6.12
N THR A 294 -3.85 16.22 6.81
CA THR A 294 -5.15 16.71 7.27
C THR A 294 -5.08 17.19 8.71
N GLY A 295 -5.94 18.12 9.10
CA GLY A 295 -6.14 18.50 10.50
C GLY A 295 -7.01 17.48 11.22
N THR A 296 -8.29 17.41 10.86
CA THR A 296 -9.24 16.42 11.37
C THR A 296 -8.85 15.02 10.90
N ARG A 297 -8.81 14.08 11.85
CA ARG A 297 -8.59 12.65 11.56
C ARG A 297 -9.76 11.84 12.13
N PRO A 298 -10.40 10.93 11.32
CA PRO A 298 -11.57 10.18 11.75
C PRO A 298 -11.20 9.20 12.86
N GLY A 299 -11.88 9.31 14.00
CA GLY A 299 -11.63 8.45 15.15
C GLY A 299 -12.02 7.00 14.90
N GLY A 300 -13.03 6.75 14.08
CA GLY A 300 -13.44 5.40 13.70
C GLY A 300 -12.32 4.58 13.07
N SER A 301 -11.54 5.16 12.14
CA SER A 301 -10.42 4.46 11.49
C SER A 301 -9.28 4.16 12.47
N ILE A 302 -8.96 5.09 13.37
CA ILE A 302 -7.94 4.91 14.42
C ILE A 302 -8.35 3.79 15.38
N ALA A 303 -9.60 3.83 15.85
CA ALA A 303 -10.13 2.84 16.78
C ALA A 303 -10.23 1.44 16.14
N ALA A 304 -10.67 1.35 14.89
CA ALA A 304 -10.73 0.08 14.17
C ALA A 304 -9.33 -0.54 13.96
N ALA A 305 -8.33 0.28 13.65
CA ALA A 305 -6.94 -0.20 13.53
C ALA A 305 -6.42 -0.79 14.83
N TRP A 306 -6.58 -0.06 15.94
CA TRP A 306 -6.20 -0.52 17.26
C TRP A 306 -6.95 -1.81 17.66
N ALA A 307 -8.27 -1.84 17.46
CA ALA A 307 -9.10 -2.96 17.87
C ALA A 307 -8.73 -4.25 17.11
N VAL A 308 -8.55 -4.17 15.79
CA VAL A 308 -8.16 -5.33 14.98
C VAL A 308 -6.77 -5.84 15.36
N MET A 309 -5.78 -4.95 15.52
CA MET A 309 -4.43 -5.37 15.92
C MET A 309 -4.42 -6.03 17.30
N THR A 310 -5.19 -5.47 18.25
CA THR A 310 -5.31 -6.00 19.61
C THR A 310 -6.07 -7.33 19.63
N TYR A 311 -7.16 -7.45 18.84
CA TYR A 311 -7.95 -8.68 18.73
C TYR A 311 -7.15 -9.84 18.15
N LEU A 312 -6.45 -9.60 17.04
CA LEU A 312 -5.65 -10.63 16.40
C LEU A 312 -4.39 -10.99 17.22
N GLY A 313 -3.71 -9.99 17.76
CA GLY A 313 -2.41 -10.20 18.38
C GLY A 313 -1.45 -10.95 17.44
N VAL A 314 -0.29 -11.34 17.93
CA VAL A 314 0.71 -12.07 17.13
C VAL A 314 0.14 -13.42 16.62
N ALA A 315 -0.59 -14.14 17.45
CA ALA A 315 -1.12 -15.46 17.09
C ALA A 315 -2.15 -15.38 15.94
N GLY A 316 -3.07 -14.41 15.99
CA GLY A 316 -4.06 -14.20 14.94
C GLY A 316 -3.45 -13.80 13.61
N TYR A 317 -2.42 -12.94 13.61
CA TYR A 317 -1.69 -12.60 12.39
C TYR A 317 -0.90 -13.80 11.84
N LEU A 318 -0.23 -14.58 12.69
CA LEU A 318 0.49 -15.80 12.26
C LEU A 318 -0.45 -16.81 11.60
N ASP A 319 -1.65 -17.01 12.15
CA ASP A 319 -2.67 -17.88 11.53
C ASP A 319 -3.05 -17.37 10.13
N ARG A 320 -3.42 -16.10 9.99
CA ARG A 320 -3.87 -15.51 8.70
C ARG A 320 -2.76 -15.50 7.65
N VAL A 321 -1.55 -15.10 8.05
CA VAL A 321 -0.38 -15.07 7.15
C VAL A 321 0.03 -16.50 6.78
N GLY A 322 0.08 -17.43 7.73
CA GLY A 322 0.42 -18.84 7.50
C GLY A 322 -0.51 -19.52 6.50
N ARG A 323 -1.83 -19.35 6.68
CA ARG A 323 -2.83 -19.83 5.73
C ARG A 323 -2.66 -19.19 4.35
N THR A 324 -2.44 -17.88 4.31
CA THR A 324 -2.21 -17.17 3.05
C THR A 324 -0.99 -17.72 2.32
N MET A 325 0.16 -17.86 2.99
CA MET A 325 1.37 -18.40 2.38
C MET A 325 1.21 -19.86 1.93
N ALA A 326 0.44 -20.66 2.66
CA ALA A 326 0.19 -22.06 2.29
C ALA A 326 -0.58 -22.16 0.96
N TYR A 327 -1.68 -21.42 0.79
CA TYR A 327 -2.41 -21.47 -0.47
C TYR A 327 -1.68 -20.78 -1.62
N LEU A 328 -0.87 -19.74 -1.34
CA LEU A 328 -0.07 -19.05 -2.36
C LEU A 328 0.95 -19.99 -3.00
N ARG A 329 1.66 -20.77 -2.20
CA ARG A 329 2.63 -21.77 -2.74
C ARG A 329 1.94 -22.75 -3.68
N ARG A 330 0.72 -23.20 -3.33
CA ARG A 330 -0.11 -24.04 -4.22
C ARG A 330 -0.52 -23.29 -5.48
N TRP A 331 -0.90 -22.02 -5.35
CA TRP A 331 -1.33 -21.21 -6.48
C TRP A 331 -0.20 -20.92 -7.44
N TRP A 332 0.97 -20.51 -6.94
CA TRP A 332 2.16 -20.31 -7.79
C TRP A 332 2.53 -21.58 -8.54
N ALA A 333 2.60 -22.72 -7.85
CA ALA A 333 2.88 -24.01 -8.48
C ALA A 333 1.82 -24.38 -9.54
N GLY A 334 0.54 -24.09 -9.30
CA GLY A 334 -0.53 -24.30 -10.26
C GLY A 334 -0.41 -23.41 -11.50
N ILE A 335 -0.03 -22.13 -11.33
CA ILE A 335 0.23 -21.22 -12.46
C ILE A 335 1.43 -21.70 -13.29
N GLU A 336 2.53 -22.05 -12.65
CA GLU A 336 3.75 -22.52 -13.31
C GLU A 336 3.57 -23.88 -14.01
N ALA A 337 2.57 -24.67 -13.63
CA ALA A 337 2.18 -25.90 -14.31
C ALA A 337 1.44 -25.64 -15.64
N ILE A 338 0.88 -24.44 -15.84
CA ILE A 338 0.21 -24.06 -17.08
C ILE A 338 1.27 -23.65 -18.10
N ASP A 339 1.37 -24.40 -19.19
CA ASP A 339 2.37 -24.17 -20.23
C ASP A 339 2.33 -22.73 -20.77
N GLY A 340 3.49 -22.08 -20.76
CA GLY A 340 3.67 -20.70 -21.22
C GLY A 340 3.42 -19.61 -20.17
N LEU A 341 2.89 -19.91 -18.98
CA LEU A 341 2.77 -18.93 -17.89
C LEU A 341 3.96 -19.04 -16.92
N GLU A 342 4.39 -17.90 -16.39
CA GLU A 342 5.44 -17.84 -15.38
C GLU A 342 5.11 -16.79 -14.30
N VAL A 343 5.41 -17.10 -13.03
CA VAL A 343 5.38 -16.13 -11.94
C VAL A 343 6.62 -15.27 -12.04
N MET A 344 6.46 -13.95 -12.03
CA MET A 344 7.57 -13.01 -12.21
C MET A 344 8.44 -12.93 -10.95
N GLY A 345 9.73 -13.15 -11.12
CA GLY A 345 10.72 -12.97 -10.05
C GLY A 345 10.54 -13.96 -8.88
N LYS A 346 10.74 -13.46 -7.66
CA LYS A 346 10.56 -14.23 -6.41
C LYS A 346 9.70 -13.43 -5.44
N PRO A 347 8.38 -13.50 -5.54
CA PRO A 347 7.51 -12.75 -4.64
C PRO A 347 7.67 -13.21 -3.19
N ALA A 348 7.72 -12.24 -2.28
CA ALA A 348 7.91 -12.47 -0.84
C ALA A 348 6.58 -12.71 -0.10
N MET A 349 5.45 -12.40 -0.75
CA MET A 349 4.12 -12.48 -0.16
C MET A 349 3.03 -12.57 -1.22
N SER A 350 1.78 -12.32 -0.83
CA SER A 350 0.58 -12.42 -1.67
C SER A 350 0.45 -11.37 -2.79
N VAL A 351 1.42 -10.50 -2.94
CA VAL A 351 1.57 -9.66 -4.12
C VAL A 351 2.49 -10.37 -5.09
N PHE A 352 2.06 -10.53 -6.33
CA PHE A 352 2.87 -11.11 -7.40
C PHE A 352 2.29 -10.78 -8.78
N ALA A 353 3.07 -11.01 -9.81
CA ALA A 353 2.63 -10.87 -11.18
C ALA A 353 2.90 -12.15 -11.99
N VAL A 354 2.07 -12.39 -12.98
CA VAL A 354 2.16 -13.52 -13.91
C VAL A 354 2.31 -12.98 -15.32
N THR A 355 3.27 -13.48 -16.05
CA THR A 355 3.54 -13.10 -17.44
C THR A 355 3.71 -14.31 -18.33
N SER A 356 3.89 -14.06 -19.61
CA SER A 356 4.19 -15.08 -20.63
C SER A 356 5.10 -14.52 -21.70
N LYS A 357 5.96 -15.39 -22.23
CA LYS A 357 6.79 -15.10 -23.41
C LYS A 357 6.10 -15.50 -24.72
N THR A 358 5.05 -16.31 -24.63
CA THR A 358 4.41 -16.96 -25.79
C THR A 358 2.92 -16.67 -25.92
N LEU A 359 2.25 -16.29 -24.81
CA LEU A 359 0.82 -16.02 -24.77
C LEU A 359 0.55 -14.52 -24.63
N ASP A 360 -0.52 -14.04 -25.25
CA ASP A 360 -1.00 -12.66 -25.06
C ASP A 360 -1.68 -12.50 -23.70
N MET A 361 -0.99 -11.85 -22.77
CA MET A 361 -1.50 -11.62 -21.40
C MET A 361 -2.75 -10.73 -21.37
N ALA A 362 -2.95 -9.88 -22.37
CA ALA A 362 -4.15 -9.08 -22.49
C ALA A 362 -5.37 -9.94 -22.89
N ALA A 363 -5.16 -10.90 -23.80
CA ALA A 363 -6.18 -11.89 -24.14
C ALA A 363 -6.50 -12.81 -22.95
N ILE A 364 -5.48 -13.24 -22.19
CA ILE A 364 -5.67 -13.99 -20.93
C ILE A 364 -6.56 -13.19 -19.95
N GLY A 365 -6.21 -11.92 -19.69
CA GLY A 365 -6.98 -11.07 -18.81
C GLY A 365 -8.44 -10.94 -19.24
N LYS A 366 -8.69 -10.69 -20.53
CA LYS A 366 -10.04 -10.62 -21.12
C LYS A 366 -10.82 -11.93 -20.91
N GLY A 367 -10.22 -13.07 -21.21
CA GLY A 367 -10.88 -14.38 -21.05
C GLY A 367 -11.22 -14.69 -19.60
N MET A 368 -10.39 -14.24 -18.66
CA MET A 368 -10.69 -14.36 -17.22
C MET A 368 -11.84 -13.42 -16.80
N GLU A 369 -11.90 -12.20 -17.35
CA GLU A 369 -13.02 -11.28 -17.12
C GLU A 369 -14.35 -11.83 -17.63
N GLU A 370 -14.37 -12.49 -18.79
CA GLU A 370 -15.54 -13.16 -19.36
C GLU A 370 -16.04 -14.30 -18.47
N ARG A 371 -15.17 -14.91 -17.66
CA ARG A 371 -15.50 -15.92 -16.64
C ARG A 371 -15.89 -15.33 -15.29
N GLY A 372 -15.95 -14.00 -15.21
CA GLY A 372 -16.40 -13.26 -14.05
C GLY A 372 -15.28 -12.85 -13.08
N TRP A 373 -14.01 -13.10 -13.38
CA TRP A 373 -12.89 -12.64 -12.55
C TRP A 373 -12.59 -11.17 -12.82
N LEU A 374 -12.02 -10.49 -11.81
CA LEU A 374 -11.49 -9.14 -11.97
C LEU A 374 -9.98 -9.23 -12.17
N THR A 375 -9.50 -8.76 -13.30
CA THR A 375 -8.08 -8.80 -13.64
C THR A 375 -7.47 -7.40 -13.66
N PHE A 376 -6.17 -7.34 -13.41
CA PHE A 376 -5.36 -6.12 -13.51
C PHE A 376 -4.17 -6.40 -14.41
N LEU A 377 -4.21 -5.86 -15.60
CA LEU A 377 -3.12 -5.95 -16.57
C LEU A 377 -2.18 -4.76 -16.40
N ASP A 378 -0.97 -5.02 -15.93
CA ASP A 378 0.15 -4.08 -16.02
C ASP A 378 0.86 -4.27 -17.36
N THR A 379 1.35 -3.18 -17.95
CA THR A 379 2.07 -3.21 -19.23
C THR A 379 3.57 -2.99 -19.06
N HIS A 380 4.02 -2.70 -17.86
CA HIS A 380 5.41 -2.39 -17.54
C HIS A 380 5.91 -3.22 -16.34
N PRO A 381 7.14 -3.78 -16.37
CA PRO A 381 8.12 -3.75 -17.46
C PRO A 381 7.75 -4.63 -18.68
N VAL A 382 6.84 -5.56 -18.49
CA VAL A 382 6.26 -6.43 -19.54
C VAL A 382 4.76 -6.62 -19.26
N PRO A 383 3.94 -7.01 -20.26
CA PRO A 383 2.55 -7.32 -20.01
C PRO A 383 2.41 -8.44 -18.97
N ALA A 384 1.70 -8.18 -17.88
CA ALA A 384 1.54 -9.12 -16.78
C ALA A 384 0.20 -8.93 -16.07
N LEU A 385 -0.40 -10.00 -15.60
CA LEU A 385 -1.53 -9.95 -14.67
C LEU A 385 -1.01 -9.86 -13.25
N ARG A 386 -1.42 -8.80 -12.53
CA ARG A 386 -1.03 -8.58 -11.14
C ARG A 386 -2.06 -9.17 -10.18
N TYR A 387 -1.54 -9.72 -9.09
CA TYR A 387 -2.32 -10.29 -7.99
C TYR A 387 -1.95 -9.64 -6.65
N MET A 388 -2.95 -9.50 -5.79
CA MET A 388 -2.76 -9.08 -4.40
C MET A 388 -3.92 -9.66 -3.57
N GLN A 389 -3.68 -10.76 -2.91
CA GLN A 389 -4.71 -11.58 -2.31
C GLN A 389 -4.56 -11.71 -0.78
N SER A 390 -5.64 -11.99 -0.11
CA SER A 390 -5.75 -12.09 1.34
C SER A 390 -6.43 -13.40 1.75
N PRO A 391 -6.46 -13.78 3.04
CA PRO A 391 -6.97 -15.09 3.50
C PRO A 391 -8.35 -15.47 2.96
N GLY A 392 -9.24 -14.50 2.76
CA GLY A 392 -10.60 -14.73 2.27
C GLY A 392 -10.70 -15.20 0.81
N HIS A 393 -9.61 -15.16 0.04
CA HIS A 393 -9.61 -15.62 -1.35
C HIS A 393 -9.28 -17.10 -1.53
N GLU A 394 -8.79 -17.78 -0.47
CA GLU A 394 -8.43 -19.21 -0.50
C GLU A 394 -9.48 -20.11 -1.17
N PRO A 395 -10.81 -19.98 -0.90
CA PRO A 395 -11.83 -20.86 -1.48
C PRO A 395 -11.97 -20.79 -3.00
N TYR A 396 -11.44 -19.74 -3.64
CA TYR A 396 -11.63 -19.50 -5.06
C TYR A 396 -10.45 -19.95 -5.93
N ILE A 397 -9.32 -20.34 -5.34
CA ILE A 397 -8.05 -20.61 -6.04
C ILE A 397 -8.18 -21.76 -7.04
N ASP A 398 -8.78 -22.87 -6.67
CA ASP A 398 -8.84 -24.06 -7.52
C ASP A 398 -9.71 -23.81 -8.77
N ARG A 399 -10.82 -23.09 -8.61
CA ARG A 399 -11.65 -22.64 -9.74
C ARG A 399 -10.89 -21.65 -10.61
N TYR A 400 -10.17 -20.71 -9.99
CA TYR A 400 -9.38 -19.71 -10.72
C TYR A 400 -8.30 -20.38 -11.60
N LEU A 401 -7.56 -21.35 -11.06
CA LEU A 401 -6.52 -22.09 -11.79
C LEU A 401 -7.10 -22.86 -12.97
N LYS A 402 -8.25 -23.53 -12.78
CA LYS A 402 -8.95 -24.23 -13.85
C LYS A 402 -9.35 -23.26 -14.97
N ASP A 403 -9.99 -22.15 -14.62
CA ASP A 403 -10.42 -21.14 -15.59
C ASP A 403 -9.21 -20.53 -16.32
N LEU A 404 -8.09 -20.30 -15.61
CA LEU A 404 -6.85 -19.77 -16.18
C LEU A 404 -6.21 -20.75 -17.18
N GLU A 405 -6.17 -22.04 -16.87
CA GLU A 405 -5.67 -23.08 -17.77
C GLU A 405 -6.50 -23.17 -19.06
N GLU A 406 -7.84 -23.18 -18.93
CA GLU A 406 -8.75 -23.18 -20.09
C GLU A 406 -8.57 -21.93 -20.96
N VAL A 407 -8.43 -20.75 -20.35
CA VAL A 407 -8.20 -19.49 -21.07
C VAL A 407 -6.84 -19.50 -21.78
N ALA A 408 -5.80 -19.97 -21.10
CA ALA A 408 -4.46 -20.06 -21.70
C ALA A 408 -4.47 -20.98 -22.94
N GLU A 409 -5.21 -22.07 -22.89
CA GLU A 409 -5.35 -22.99 -24.02
C GLU A 409 -6.11 -22.34 -25.21
N LEU A 410 -7.19 -21.59 -24.96
CA LEU A 410 -7.91 -20.84 -26.00
C LEU A 410 -7.01 -19.79 -26.70
N VAL A 411 -6.22 -19.05 -25.87
CA VAL A 411 -5.25 -18.07 -26.39
C VAL A 411 -4.17 -18.75 -27.23
N ARG A 412 -3.65 -19.90 -26.78
CA ARG A 412 -2.63 -20.69 -27.51
C ARG A 412 -3.11 -21.17 -28.86
N ARG A 413 -4.40 -21.55 -28.97
CA ARG A 413 -5.03 -21.97 -30.26
C ARG A 413 -5.42 -20.81 -31.14
N GLY A 414 -5.27 -19.56 -30.68
CA GLY A 414 -5.72 -18.37 -31.39
C GLY A 414 -7.25 -18.21 -31.43
N GLU A 415 -7.97 -18.92 -30.56
CA GLU A 415 -9.43 -18.85 -30.45
C GLU A 415 -9.89 -17.66 -29.56
N LEU A 416 -8.97 -17.09 -28.80
CA LEU A 416 -9.19 -15.89 -28.01
C LEU A 416 -8.05 -14.90 -28.24
N THR A 417 -8.41 -13.66 -28.62
CA THR A 417 -7.46 -12.58 -28.92
C THR A 417 -7.86 -11.30 -28.20
N SER A 418 -6.89 -10.42 -27.96
CA SER A 418 -7.13 -9.09 -27.41
C SER A 418 -7.32 -8.07 -28.54
N ASP A 419 -8.53 -7.89 -29.01
CA ASP A 419 -8.86 -6.71 -29.80
C ASP A 419 -9.04 -5.50 -28.87
N GLU A 420 -7.95 -4.87 -28.41
CA GLU A 420 -7.93 -3.71 -27.49
C GLU A 420 -8.11 -4.01 -25.99
N ALA A 421 -7.25 -4.82 -25.39
CA ALA A 421 -7.15 -4.84 -23.94
C ALA A 421 -6.48 -3.55 -23.45
N ARG A 422 -7.22 -2.74 -22.70
CA ARG A 422 -6.69 -1.50 -22.08
C ARG A 422 -6.15 -1.84 -20.71
N ALA A 423 -4.90 -1.39 -20.43
CA ALA A 423 -4.36 -1.42 -19.09
C ALA A 423 -5.32 -0.69 -18.13
N ARG A 424 -5.77 -1.37 -17.09
CA ARG A 424 -6.64 -0.82 -16.04
C ARG A 424 -5.78 -0.46 -14.86
N TYR A 425 -5.16 0.70 -14.93
CA TYR A 425 -4.60 1.31 -13.73
C TYR A 425 -4.88 2.81 -13.70
N THR A 426 -5.32 3.26 -12.57
CA THR A 426 -5.37 4.68 -12.18
C THR A 426 -4.39 4.91 -11.06
#